data_21535daddca30dd005302911a4a17510
#
_entry.id   21535daddca30dd005302911a4a17510
#
_cell.length_a   1.000
_cell.length_b   1.000
_cell.length_c   1.000
_cell.angle_alpha   90.00
_cell.angle_beta   90.00
_cell.angle_gamma   90.00
#
_symmetry.space_group_name_H-M   'P 1'
#
loop_
_entity.id
_entity.type
_entity.pdbx_description
1 polymer ?
#
loop_
_entity_poly.entity_id
_entity_poly.type
_entity_poly.pdbx_seq_one_letter_code
_entity_poly.pdbx_strand_id
1 'polypeptide(L)'
;EQIPANMIERVEVLRGGGSALFGSSAIGGTINVITKEPSRNSAQMSHTLTSIGGSNSYDNNTMLNASLVTESGRAGLCVFGQSRHRSGYDHDGDGFTEVPVINSQSVGMRTFFRTGAYSRITAQYHHINEFRRGGDMLDRPPHEALIAEQIDHSIDGGSLSFDISSPDRRNRFNAYASFQNTARKS
;
A
#
# COMPACT_ATOMS: atom_id res chain seq x y z
N GLU A 1 0.48 1.72 -7.54
CA GLU A 1 -0.23 1.59 -6.23
C GLU A 1 0.75 1.96 -5.11
N GLN A 2 0.40 2.95 -4.29
CA GLN A 2 1.30 3.43 -3.22
C GLN A 2 0.98 2.81 -1.85
N ILE A 3 -0.10 2.04 -1.75
CA ILE A 3 -0.50 1.34 -0.53
C ILE A 3 -0.84 -0.10 -0.90
N PRO A 4 -0.19 -1.10 -0.29
CA PRO A 4 -0.52 -2.50 -0.54
C PRO A 4 -1.96 -2.82 -0.17
N ALA A 5 -2.68 -3.51 -1.07
CA ALA A 5 -4.10 -3.82 -0.86
C ALA A 5 -4.38 -4.61 0.42
N ASN A 6 -3.43 -5.44 0.85
CA ASN A 6 -3.53 -6.22 2.08
C ASN A 6 -3.44 -5.40 3.38
N MET A 7 -2.92 -4.16 3.30
CA MET A 7 -2.97 -3.20 4.42
C MET A 7 -4.32 -2.53 4.57
N ILE A 8 -5.11 -2.46 3.51
CA ILE A 8 -6.34 -1.67 3.48
C ILE A 8 -7.43 -2.39 4.26
N GLU A 9 -8.03 -1.69 5.21
CA GLU A 9 -9.25 -2.11 5.88
C GLU A 9 -10.48 -1.72 5.07
N ARG A 10 -10.53 -0.44 4.65
CA ARG A 10 -11.59 0.11 3.83
C ARG A 10 -11.14 1.36 3.09
N VAL A 11 -11.88 1.69 2.05
CA VAL A 11 -11.71 2.92 1.28
C VAL A 11 -12.97 3.76 1.42
N GLU A 12 -12.81 5.01 1.80
CA GLU A 12 -13.89 6.00 1.91
C GLU A 12 -13.76 6.98 0.76
N VAL A 13 -14.81 7.15 -0.02
CA VAL A 13 -14.86 8.08 -1.15
C VAL A 13 -15.82 9.20 -0.82
N LEU A 14 -15.29 10.40 -0.67
CA LEU A 14 -16.07 11.64 -0.52
C LEU A 14 -16.16 12.32 -1.88
N ARG A 15 -17.36 12.45 -2.41
CA ARG A 15 -17.64 13.15 -3.68
C ARG A 15 -17.95 14.60 -3.40
N GLY A 16 -17.34 15.50 -4.17
CA GLY A 16 -17.52 16.94 -4.01
C GLY A 16 -16.43 17.61 -3.18
N GLY A 17 -16.53 18.90 -2.98
CA GLY A 17 -15.48 19.71 -2.33
C GLY A 17 -15.23 19.33 -0.89
N GLY A 18 -14.07 18.73 -0.63
CA GLY A 18 -13.56 18.39 0.70
C GLY A 18 -12.47 19.35 1.20
N SER A 19 -12.28 20.49 0.52
CA SER A 19 -11.15 21.40 0.76
C SER A 19 -11.06 21.96 2.18
N ALA A 20 -12.18 22.08 2.88
CA ALA A 20 -12.20 22.52 4.27
C ALA A 20 -11.54 21.51 5.25
N LEU A 21 -11.56 20.22 4.93
CA LEU A 21 -11.01 19.16 5.76
C LEU A 21 -9.68 18.62 5.26
N PHE A 22 -9.47 18.60 3.92
CA PHE A 22 -8.36 17.89 3.28
C PHE A 22 -7.45 18.81 2.44
N GLY A 23 -7.66 20.14 2.51
CA GLY A 23 -6.85 21.13 1.81
C GLY A 23 -7.34 21.46 0.39
N SER A 24 -6.69 22.43 -0.23
CA SER A 24 -7.10 23.01 -1.52
C SER A 24 -7.11 22.03 -2.69
N SER A 25 -6.38 20.93 -2.60
CA SER A 25 -6.33 19.89 -3.64
C SER A 25 -7.60 19.01 -3.71
N ALA A 26 -8.46 19.05 -2.70
CA ALA A 26 -9.66 18.21 -2.58
C ALA A 26 -10.93 18.85 -3.19
N ILE A 27 -10.79 19.55 -4.32
CA ILE A 27 -11.92 20.23 -4.99
C ILE A 27 -12.86 19.22 -5.66
N GLY A 28 -12.32 18.20 -6.30
CA GLY A 28 -13.09 17.18 -7.04
C GLY A 28 -13.58 16.02 -6.17
N GLY A 29 -13.11 15.92 -4.94
CA GLY A 29 -13.38 14.82 -4.00
C GLY A 29 -12.14 14.31 -3.29
N THR A 30 -12.34 13.37 -2.36
CA THR A 30 -11.27 12.78 -1.57
C THR A 30 -11.45 11.26 -1.51
N ILE A 31 -10.34 10.53 -1.69
CA ILE A 31 -10.26 9.10 -1.44
C ILE A 31 -9.42 8.92 -0.17
N ASN A 32 -10.07 8.46 0.90
CA ASN A 32 -9.43 8.18 2.18
C ASN A 32 -9.21 6.68 2.33
N VAL A 33 -7.96 6.26 2.41
CA VAL A 33 -7.58 4.85 2.58
C VAL A 33 -7.31 4.59 4.05
N ILE A 34 -8.16 3.78 4.67
CA ILE A 34 -8.03 3.37 6.06
C ILE A 34 -7.27 2.05 6.14
N THR A 35 -6.14 2.06 6.81
CA THR A 35 -5.31 0.86 6.99
C THR A 35 -5.74 0.06 8.20
N LYS A 36 -5.56 -1.27 8.14
CA LYS A 36 -5.88 -2.20 9.22
C LYS A 36 -5.17 -1.84 10.52
N GLU A 37 -5.90 -1.93 11.62
CA GLU A 37 -5.34 -1.80 12.96
C GLU A 37 -5.21 -3.17 13.64
N PRO A 38 -4.16 -3.40 14.44
CA PRO A 38 -4.06 -4.60 15.24
C PRO A 38 -5.18 -4.61 16.30
N SER A 39 -6.11 -5.55 16.19
CA SER A 39 -7.27 -5.67 17.08
C SER A 39 -7.30 -7.01 17.82
N ARG A 40 -6.65 -8.03 17.28
CA ARG A 40 -6.57 -9.39 17.81
C ARG A 40 -5.33 -10.09 17.31
N ASN A 41 -4.90 -11.15 17.98
CA ASN A 41 -3.85 -12.01 17.50
C ASN A 41 -4.36 -12.80 16.29
N SER A 42 -3.67 -12.67 15.16
CA SER A 42 -4.02 -13.35 13.92
C SER A 42 -2.82 -13.41 12.99
N ALA A 43 -2.77 -14.43 12.16
CA ALA A 43 -1.87 -14.52 11.02
C ALA A 43 -2.65 -15.03 9.82
N GLN A 44 -2.43 -14.45 8.67
CA GLN A 44 -3.03 -14.82 7.41
C GLN A 44 -1.99 -14.76 6.31
N MET A 45 -1.91 -15.83 5.54
CA MET A 45 -1.14 -15.88 4.30
C MET A 45 -2.09 -16.22 3.16
N SER A 46 -1.93 -15.55 2.05
CA SER A 46 -2.65 -15.85 0.81
C SER A 46 -1.68 -15.91 -0.35
N HIS A 47 -1.94 -16.83 -1.26
CA HIS A 47 -1.22 -16.97 -2.51
C HIS A 47 -2.24 -17.10 -3.64
N THR A 48 -2.09 -16.28 -4.67
CA THR A 48 -2.95 -16.27 -5.84
C THR A 48 -2.08 -16.45 -7.07
N LEU A 49 -2.40 -17.48 -7.86
CA LEU A 49 -1.81 -17.71 -9.16
C LEU A 49 -2.90 -17.56 -10.22
N THR A 50 -2.72 -16.62 -11.14
CA THR A 50 -3.65 -16.35 -12.23
C THR A 50 -2.97 -16.60 -13.56
N SER A 51 -3.54 -17.48 -14.40
CA SER A 51 -3.12 -17.62 -15.80
C SER A 51 -3.74 -16.51 -16.64
N ILE A 52 -2.96 -15.88 -17.49
CA ILE A 52 -3.37 -14.76 -18.33
C ILE A 52 -3.59 -15.30 -19.74
N GLY A 53 -4.80 -15.10 -20.28
CA GLY A 53 -5.16 -15.47 -21.65
C GLY A 53 -5.07 -16.98 -21.95
N GLY A 54 -5.02 -17.87 -20.95
CA GLY A 54 -4.80 -19.29 -21.15
C GLY A 54 -3.39 -19.66 -21.68
N SER A 55 -2.46 -18.71 -21.58
CA SER A 55 -1.07 -18.82 -22.04
C SER A 55 -0.13 -19.27 -20.91
N ASN A 56 1.16 -19.30 -21.21
CA ASN A 56 2.23 -19.50 -20.23
C ASN A 56 2.56 -18.22 -19.42
N SER A 57 1.75 -17.18 -19.54
CA SER A 57 1.90 -15.95 -18.75
C SER A 57 1.08 -16.04 -17.46
N TYR A 58 1.71 -15.73 -16.33
CA TYR A 58 1.13 -15.88 -15.00
C TYR A 58 1.30 -14.61 -14.18
N ASP A 59 0.30 -14.34 -13.35
CA ASP A 59 0.36 -13.37 -12.25
C ASP A 59 0.39 -14.14 -10.93
N ASN A 60 1.50 -14.03 -10.24
CA ASN A 60 1.81 -14.74 -9.00
C ASN A 60 1.88 -13.71 -7.87
N ASN A 61 0.97 -13.78 -6.92
CA ASN A 61 0.85 -12.82 -5.84
C ASN A 61 0.74 -13.51 -4.49
N THR A 62 1.73 -13.28 -3.63
CA THR A 62 1.78 -13.78 -2.26
C THR A 62 1.63 -12.62 -1.29
N MET A 63 0.73 -12.75 -0.33
CA MET A 63 0.48 -11.75 0.70
C MET A 63 0.54 -12.38 2.09
N LEU A 64 1.11 -11.64 3.04
CA LEU A 64 1.19 -12.00 4.46
C LEU A 64 0.65 -10.83 5.30
N ASN A 65 -0.17 -11.17 6.29
CA ASN A 65 -0.59 -10.28 7.36
C ASN A 65 -0.46 -11.00 8.69
N ALA A 66 0.13 -10.35 9.68
CA ALA A 66 0.14 -10.85 11.05
C ALA A 66 -0.14 -9.71 12.02
N SER A 67 -0.91 -9.99 13.05
CA SER A 67 -1.32 -9.04 14.07
C SER A 67 -1.15 -9.64 15.45
N LEU A 68 -0.55 -8.89 16.35
CA LEU A 68 -0.33 -9.24 17.75
C LEU A 68 -0.86 -8.11 18.61
N VAL A 69 -1.60 -8.47 19.65
CA VAL A 69 -2.13 -7.53 20.64
C VAL A 69 -1.85 -8.10 22.01
N THR A 70 -1.35 -7.28 22.91
CA THR A 70 -1.15 -7.68 24.31
C THR A 70 -2.48 -8.03 24.98
N GLU A 71 -2.49 -8.95 25.95
CA GLU A 71 -3.71 -9.34 26.70
C GLU A 71 -4.41 -8.13 27.34
N SER A 72 -3.64 -7.17 27.81
CA SER A 72 -4.18 -5.92 28.36
C SER A 72 -4.78 -4.98 27.31
N GLY A 73 -4.62 -5.25 26.02
CA GLY A 73 -5.00 -4.38 24.92
C GLY A 73 -4.25 -3.03 24.89
N ARG A 74 -3.14 -2.92 25.64
CA ARG A 74 -2.37 -1.67 25.74
C ARG A 74 -1.43 -1.45 24.57
N ALA A 75 -0.97 -2.51 23.93
CA ALA A 75 -0.10 -2.43 22.76
C ALA A 75 -0.55 -3.41 21.69
N GLY A 76 -0.32 -3.06 20.45
CA GLY A 76 -0.55 -3.94 19.31
C GLY A 76 0.41 -3.64 18.18
N LEU A 77 0.74 -4.67 17.41
CA LEU A 77 1.58 -4.61 16.22
C LEU A 77 0.90 -5.38 15.10
N CYS A 78 0.81 -4.78 13.94
CA CYS A 78 0.44 -5.43 12.69
C CYS A 78 1.62 -5.33 11.72
N VAL A 79 1.99 -6.44 11.10
CA VAL A 79 2.97 -6.49 10.02
C VAL A 79 2.29 -7.04 8.76
N PHE A 80 2.71 -6.57 7.62
CA PHE A 80 2.22 -7.03 6.33
C PHE A 80 3.35 -7.10 5.33
N GLY A 81 3.24 -8.00 4.38
CA GLY A 81 4.15 -8.17 3.26
C GLY A 81 3.40 -8.63 2.02
N GLN A 82 3.91 -8.25 0.86
CA GLN A 82 3.43 -8.70 -0.43
C GLN A 82 4.60 -8.88 -1.38
N SER A 83 4.53 -9.93 -2.18
CA SER A 83 5.42 -10.17 -3.31
C SER A 83 4.55 -10.56 -4.50
N ARG A 84 4.64 -9.79 -5.58
CA ARG A 84 3.91 -10.02 -6.82
C ARG A 84 4.87 -10.06 -7.99
N HIS A 85 4.74 -11.09 -8.80
CA HIS A 85 5.42 -11.22 -10.07
C HIS A 85 4.38 -11.55 -11.15
N ARG A 86 4.32 -10.72 -12.18
CA ARG A 86 3.47 -10.92 -13.34
C ARG A 86 4.32 -10.91 -14.61
N SER A 87 4.17 -11.95 -15.41
CA SER A 87 4.78 -12.03 -16.75
C SER A 87 4.06 -11.06 -17.71
N GLY A 88 4.78 -10.55 -18.68
CA GLY A 88 4.18 -9.83 -19.81
C GLY A 88 3.29 -10.78 -20.63
N TYR A 89 2.26 -10.22 -21.24
CA TYR A 89 1.38 -10.97 -22.14
C TYR A 89 1.06 -10.12 -23.36
N ASP A 90 1.35 -10.70 -24.52
CA ASP A 90 1.01 -10.23 -25.85
C ASP A 90 -0.18 -11.07 -26.32
N HIS A 91 -1.32 -10.44 -26.58
CA HIS A 91 -2.59 -11.12 -26.88
C HIS A 91 -2.70 -11.55 -28.32
N ASP A 92 -2.28 -10.71 -29.24
CA ASP A 92 -2.45 -10.89 -30.69
C ASP A 92 -1.19 -11.33 -31.43
N GLY A 93 -0.05 -11.40 -30.71
CA GLY A 93 1.22 -11.90 -31.26
C GLY A 93 1.97 -10.88 -32.12
N ASP A 94 1.68 -9.59 -31.98
CA ASP A 94 2.33 -8.53 -32.73
C ASP A 94 3.68 -8.10 -32.14
N GLY A 95 4.06 -8.69 -31.00
CA GLY A 95 5.29 -8.40 -30.28
C GLY A 95 5.17 -7.27 -29.27
N PHE A 96 3.98 -6.67 -29.14
CA PHE A 96 3.66 -5.63 -28.18
C PHE A 96 2.83 -6.21 -27.01
N THR A 97 3.15 -5.87 -25.77
CA THR A 97 2.46 -6.42 -24.61
C THR A 97 1.27 -5.57 -24.17
N GLU A 98 0.04 -6.11 -24.21
CA GLU A 98 -1.16 -5.49 -23.62
C GLU A 98 -1.15 -5.59 -22.12
N VAL A 99 -0.49 -6.62 -21.58
CA VAL A 99 -0.33 -6.77 -20.12
C VAL A 99 1.15 -6.65 -19.76
N PRO A 100 1.56 -5.57 -19.07
CA PRO A 100 2.97 -5.36 -18.76
C PRO A 100 3.49 -6.34 -17.69
N VAL A 101 4.81 -6.56 -17.71
CA VAL A 101 5.54 -7.19 -16.59
C VAL A 101 5.41 -6.35 -15.34
N ILE A 102 5.17 -7.00 -14.21
CA ILE A 102 5.20 -6.38 -12.88
C ILE A 102 6.08 -7.22 -11.94
N ASN A 103 7.01 -6.55 -11.28
CA ASN A 103 7.68 -7.05 -10.09
C ASN A 103 7.44 -6.05 -8.97
N SER A 104 6.68 -6.45 -7.94
CA SER A 104 6.34 -5.56 -6.84
C SER A 104 6.57 -6.28 -5.52
N GLN A 105 7.28 -5.62 -4.62
CA GLN A 105 7.51 -6.09 -3.26
C GLN A 105 7.14 -4.96 -2.30
N SER A 106 6.40 -5.30 -1.26
CA SER A 106 6.09 -4.35 -0.21
C SER A 106 6.14 -5.00 1.15
N VAL A 107 6.57 -4.22 2.13
CA VAL A 107 6.59 -4.59 3.53
C VAL A 107 6.21 -3.38 4.36
N GLY A 108 5.55 -3.61 5.48
CA GLY A 108 5.31 -2.54 6.42
C GLY A 108 4.74 -3.03 7.74
N MET A 109 4.58 -2.07 8.63
CA MET A 109 4.08 -2.31 9.97
C MET A 109 3.22 -1.14 10.46
N ARG A 110 2.32 -1.44 11.36
CA ARG A 110 1.58 -0.47 12.16
C ARG A 110 1.53 -0.94 13.61
N THR A 111 1.86 -0.04 14.51
CA THR A 111 1.85 -0.33 15.95
C THR A 111 1.12 0.75 16.71
N PHE A 112 0.56 0.39 17.84
CA PHE A 112 0.04 1.35 18.79
C PHE A 112 0.47 1.02 20.21
N PHE A 113 0.53 2.05 21.04
CA PHE A 113 0.74 1.95 22.47
C PHE A 113 -0.19 2.93 23.20
N ARG A 114 -0.99 2.43 24.13
CA ARG A 114 -1.83 3.24 25.01
C ARG A 114 -1.00 3.68 26.21
N THR A 115 -0.66 4.97 26.25
CA THR A 115 0.13 5.58 27.32
C THR A 115 -0.70 5.82 28.60
N GLY A 116 -2.03 5.83 28.44
CA GLY A 116 -3.00 5.98 29.55
C GLY A 116 -4.39 5.52 29.12
N ALA A 117 -5.38 5.73 29.98
CA ALA A 117 -6.77 5.35 29.71
C ALA A 117 -7.37 6.12 28.53
N TYR A 118 -6.89 7.34 28.29
CA TYR A 118 -7.42 8.25 27.28
C TYR A 118 -6.36 8.75 26.29
N SER A 119 -5.18 8.12 26.29
CA SER A 119 -4.07 8.52 25.42
C SER A 119 -3.46 7.35 24.69
N ARG A 120 -3.05 7.59 23.41
CA ARG A 120 -2.54 6.59 22.51
C ARG A 120 -1.48 7.20 21.58
N ILE A 121 -0.40 6.47 21.38
CA ILE A 121 0.56 6.69 20.29
C ILE A 121 0.33 5.65 19.22
N THR A 122 0.36 6.06 17.96
CA THR A 122 0.31 5.15 16.81
C THR A 122 1.48 5.48 15.89
N ALA A 123 2.21 4.46 15.45
CA ALA A 123 3.27 4.59 14.45
C ALA A 123 3.02 3.62 13.30
N GLN A 124 3.37 4.03 12.09
CA GLN A 124 3.34 3.17 10.92
C GLN A 124 4.52 3.46 10.00
N TYR A 125 4.96 2.43 9.30
CA TYR A 125 5.98 2.50 8.26
C TYR A 125 5.67 1.51 7.17
N HIS A 126 5.99 1.86 5.92
CA HIS A 126 5.96 0.93 4.80
C HIS A 126 7.05 1.26 3.79
N HIS A 127 7.51 0.21 3.11
CA HIS A 127 8.43 0.28 1.99
C HIS A 127 7.84 -0.50 0.82
N ILE A 128 7.92 0.09 -0.39
CA ILE A 128 7.43 -0.49 -1.63
C ILE A 128 8.52 -0.36 -2.69
N ASN A 129 8.85 -1.47 -3.33
CA ASN A 129 9.61 -1.49 -4.57
C ASN A 129 8.71 -2.04 -5.67
N GLU A 130 8.58 -1.32 -6.77
CA GLU A 130 7.78 -1.73 -7.91
C GLU A 130 8.50 -1.42 -9.22
N PHE A 131 8.68 -2.47 -10.02
CA PHE A 131 9.13 -2.40 -11.38
C PHE A 131 7.99 -2.80 -12.32
N ARG A 132 7.75 -1.98 -13.35
CA ARG A 132 6.82 -2.27 -14.45
C ARG A 132 7.52 -2.07 -15.77
N ARG A 133 7.29 -2.98 -16.70
CA ARG A 133 7.81 -2.91 -18.07
C ARG A 133 6.75 -3.39 -19.05
N GLY A 134 6.35 -2.52 -19.96
CA GLY A 134 5.46 -2.80 -21.09
C GLY A 134 6.09 -2.35 -22.41
N GLY A 135 5.42 -2.64 -23.51
CA GLY A 135 5.87 -2.35 -24.84
C GLY A 135 6.40 -3.59 -25.56
N ASP A 136 7.28 -3.38 -26.50
CA ASP A 136 7.95 -4.44 -27.24
C ASP A 136 9.35 -4.75 -26.70
N MET A 137 9.99 -5.81 -27.22
CA MET A 137 11.38 -6.20 -26.90
C MET A 137 11.67 -6.19 -25.39
N LEU A 138 10.81 -6.87 -24.61
CA LEU A 138 10.93 -6.91 -23.14
C LEU A 138 12.25 -7.47 -22.62
N ASP A 139 12.97 -8.23 -23.44
CA ASP A 139 14.30 -8.82 -23.18
C ASP A 139 15.43 -7.80 -23.36
N ARG A 140 15.16 -6.60 -23.90
CA ARG A 140 16.13 -5.55 -24.17
C ARG A 140 15.94 -4.34 -23.28
N PRO A 141 16.97 -3.50 -23.12
CA PRO A 141 16.84 -2.21 -22.46
C PRO A 141 15.80 -1.31 -23.16
N PRO A 142 15.09 -0.44 -22.44
CA PRO A 142 14.03 0.42 -23.01
C PRO A 142 14.47 1.26 -24.22
N HIS A 143 15.71 1.72 -24.24
CA HIS A 143 16.25 2.55 -25.33
C HIS A 143 16.55 1.78 -26.63
N GLU A 144 16.50 0.45 -26.60
CA GLU A 144 16.64 -0.42 -27.79
C GLU A 144 15.28 -0.89 -28.32
N ALA A 145 14.20 -0.66 -27.58
CA ALA A 145 12.84 -1.01 -27.98
C ALA A 145 12.24 0.07 -28.91
N LEU A 146 11.29 -0.31 -29.75
CA LEU A 146 10.55 0.64 -30.59
C LEU A 146 9.56 1.45 -29.76
N ILE A 147 8.88 0.77 -28.83
CA ILE A 147 7.98 1.37 -27.86
C ILE A 147 8.24 0.72 -26.51
N ALA A 148 8.61 1.54 -25.52
CA ALA A 148 8.88 1.08 -24.18
C ALA A 148 8.20 1.96 -23.15
N GLU A 149 7.48 1.33 -22.23
CA GLU A 149 7.03 1.96 -21.01
C GLU A 149 7.68 1.25 -19.82
N GLN A 150 8.56 1.94 -19.10
CA GLN A 150 9.21 1.39 -17.92
C GLN A 150 9.08 2.35 -16.76
N ILE A 151 8.77 1.81 -15.61
CA ILE A 151 8.67 2.54 -14.35
C ILE A 151 9.36 1.72 -13.27
N ASP A 152 10.25 2.37 -12.54
CA ASP A 152 10.91 1.81 -11.36
C ASP A 152 10.64 2.76 -10.19
N HIS A 153 9.91 2.27 -9.20
CA HIS A 153 9.50 3.02 -8.02
C HIS A 153 10.08 2.40 -6.75
N SER A 154 10.68 3.26 -5.91
CA SER A 154 10.98 2.93 -4.52
C SER A 154 10.33 3.97 -3.63
N ILE A 155 9.47 3.54 -2.72
CA ILE A 155 8.66 4.41 -1.87
C ILE A 155 8.87 4.00 -0.42
N ASP A 156 9.25 4.96 0.42
CA ASP A 156 9.27 4.86 1.86
C ASP A 156 8.24 5.82 2.42
N GLY A 157 7.36 5.33 3.28
CA GLY A 157 6.36 6.17 3.93
C GLY A 157 6.18 5.80 5.39
N GLY A 158 5.88 6.81 6.20
CA GLY A 158 5.64 6.58 7.61
C GLY A 158 4.90 7.72 8.28
N SER A 159 4.32 7.41 9.45
CA SER A 159 3.68 8.42 10.27
C SER A 159 3.73 8.06 11.75
N LEU A 160 3.63 9.10 12.56
CA LEU A 160 3.51 9.04 14.00
C LEU A 160 2.34 9.92 14.42
N SER A 161 1.43 9.40 15.24
CA SER A 161 0.35 10.18 15.84
C SER A 161 0.29 10.00 17.34
N PHE A 162 -0.12 11.07 18.03
CA PHE A 162 -0.45 11.08 19.43
C PHE A 162 -1.86 11.59 19.61
N ASP A 163 -2.71 10.78 20.22
CA ASP A 163 -4.09 11.09 20.54
C ASP A 163 -4.27 11.15 22.05
N ILE A 164 -4.95 12.17 22.54
CA ILE A 164 -5.39 12.27 23.93
C ILE A 164 -6.78 12.88 24.00
N SER A 165 -7.61 12.36 24.89
CA SER A 165 -8.94 12.91 25.17
C SER A 165 -9.16 13.10 26.66
N SER A 166 -10.05 14.05 27.02
CA SER A 166 -10.52 14.19 28.40
C SER A 166 -11.37 12.97 28.81
N PRO A 167 -11.47 12.66 30.11
CA PRO A 167 -12.29 11.55 30.61
C PRO A 167 -13.76 11.62 30.17
N ASP A 168 -14.33 12.83 30.08
CA ASP A 168 -15.69 13.09 29.61
C ASP A 168 -15.83 13.10 28.08
N ARG A 169 -14.70 12.89 27.34
CA ARG A 169 -14.61 12.89 25.88
C ARG A 169 -15.08 14.18 25.17
N ARG A 170 -15.24 15.26 25.91
CA ARG A 170 -15.63 16.57 25.35
C ARG A 170 -14.46 17.27 24.65
N ASN A 171 -13.25 17.03 25.14
CA ASN A 171 -12.05 17.59 24.55
C ASN A 171 -11.19 16.47 23.97
N ARG A 172 -10.70 16.66 22.77
CA ARG A 172 -9.77 15.76 22.10
C ARG A 172 -8.64 16.56 21.45
N PHE A 173 -7.42 16.12 21.70
CA PHE A 173 -6.24 16.65 21.03
C PHE A 173 -5.60 15.53 20.22
N ASN A 174 -5.23 15.84 18.98
CA ASN A 174 -4.49 14.96 18.11
C ASN A 174 -3.30 15.73 17.54
N ALA A 175 -2.11 15.15 17.59
CA ALA A 175 -0.92 15.61 16.90
C ALA A 175 -0.41 14.48 16.01
N TYR A 176 -0.05 14.79 14.77
CA TYR A 176 0.53 13.82 13.86
C TYR A 176 1.64 14.42 13.02
N ALA A 177 2.58 13.55 12.61
CA ALA A 177 3.60 13.84 11.63
C ALA A 177 3.66 12.68 10.64
N SER A 178 3.91 12.98 9.38
CA SER A 178 4.08 11.98 8.33
C SER A 178 5.20 12.37 7.40
N PHE A 179 5.82 11.36 6.79
CA PHE A 179 6.80 11.55 5.73
C PHE A 179 6.54 10.56 4.61
N GLN A 180 6.94 10.94 3.42
CA GLN A 180 7.05 10.06 2.27
C GLN A 180 8.28 10.46 1.45
N ASN A 181 9.06 9.45 1.08
CA ASN A 181 10.18 9.60 0.15
C ASN A 181 9.89 8.70 -1.06
N THR A 182 9.97 9.26 -2.26
CA THR A 182 9.68 8.53 -3.49
C THR A 182 10.84 8.74 -4.45
N ALA A 183 11.53 7.65 -4.79
CA ALA A 183 12.46 7.61 -5.89
C ALA A 183 11.77 6.96 -7.11
N ARG A 184 11.80 7.64 -8.25
CA ARG A 184 11.21 7.16 -9.50
C ARG A 184 12.22 7.30 -10.63
N LYS A 185 12.36 6.24 -11.43
CA LYS A 185 13.04 6.23 -12.72
C LYS A 185 12.03 5.81 -13.78
N SER A 186 12.04 6.51 -14.89
CA SER A 186 11.19 6.25 -16.06
C SER A 186 12.00 6.41 -17.34
#